data_ec1ba7bcfb1dad0150af509b734b4fd6
#
_entry.id   ec1ba7bcfb1dad0150af509b734b4fd6
#
_cell.length_a   1.000
_cell.length_b   1.000
_cell.length_c   1.000
_cell.angle_alpha   90.00
_cell.angle_beta   90.00
_cell.angle_gamma   90.00
#
_symmetry.space_group_name_H-M   'P 1'
#
loop_
_entity.id
_entity.type
_entity.pdbx_description
1 polymer ?
#
loop_
_entity_poly.entity_id
_entity_poly.type
_entity_poly.pdbx_seq_one_letter_code
_entity_poly.pdbx_strand_id
1 'polypeptide(L)'
;MTAISFDHATTGYSLAHARCLAYAADLAYKDEDRVRATANGWGFDRVMSFRVPHTPPFPLQDTQAYIAANDDMIVVAFRGTQPEELRDWLSDANTLLAPYAAGTGMIHSGFYRALEVVHPAMLRTLEEWRDNGQSLWFTGHSLGGALAMLAAARTYFEDPTLLADGVYTFGQPRTCCPQLAAAYDEAFKGRMFRFVNNNDVVPQLPPAPLFRHVAEERYFDAKGRLREKMSLAGGLADRLMGRTTDLLAPGGDGIRDHFIQSYLANFDANAR
;
A
#
# COMPACT_ATOMS: atom_id res chain seq x y z
N MET A 1 -13.33 -6.91 -20.13
CA MET A 1 -12.75 -6.29 -18.90
C MET A 1 -13.82 -6.37 -17.84
N THR A 2 -13.50 -6.88 -16.65
CA THR A 2 -14.44 -6.87 -15.53
C THR A 2 -14.70 -5.43 -15.13
N ALA A 3 -15.96 -5.02 -15.04
CA ALA A 3 -16.31 -3.66 -14.64
C ALA A 3 -15.75 -3.37 -13.24
N ILE A 4 -15.02 -2.27 -13.09
CA ILE A 4 -14.59 -1.73 -11.81
C ILE A 4 -15.62 -0.68 -11.43
N SER A 5 -16.26 -0.86 -10.29
CA SER A 5 -17.22 0.09 -9.73
C SER A 5 -16.83 0.36 -8.28
N PHE A 6 -16.42 1.59 -8.02
CA PHE A 6 -16.10 2.05 -6.68
C PHE A 6 -17.39 2.39 -5.94
N ASP A 7 -17.43 2.05 -4.66
CA ASP A 7 -18.52 2.43 -3.75
C ASP A 7 -18.00 3.48 -2.77
N HIS A 8 -18.21 4.74 -3.08
CA HIS A 8 -17.78 5.88 -2.27
C HIS A 8 -18.45 5.93 -0.88
N ALA A 9 -19.63 5.31 -0.75
CA ALA A 9 -20.39 5.30 0.51
C ALA A 9 -20.00 4.12 1.43
N THR A 10 -19.12 3.23 0.98
CA THR A 10 -18.65 2.10 1.79
C THR A 10 -17.99 2.61 3.08
N THR A 11 -18.42 2.06 4.20
CA THR A 11 -17.78 2.27 5.51
C THR A 11 -17.23 0.95 6.04
N GLY A 12 -15.99 0.96 6.52
CA GLY A 12 -15.32 -0.24 7.00
C GLY A 12 -14.88 -1.19 5.88
N TYR A 13 -14.79 -2.48 6.17
CA TYR A 13 -14.30 -3.48 5.23
C TYR A 13 -15.31 -3.86 4.15
N SER A 14 -14.86 -3.83 2.90
CA SER A 14 -15.58 -4.35 1.75
C SER A 14 -14.63 -5.09 0.80
N LEU A 15 -14.94 -6.37 0.49
CA LEU A 15 -14.15 -7.16 -0.45
C LEU A 15 -14.23 -6.59 -1.88
N ALA A 16 -15.41 -6.12 -2.29
CA ALA A 16 -15.61 -5.51 -3.60
C ALA A 16 -14.78 -4.23 -3.74
N HIS A 17 -14.77 -3.39 -2.69
CA HIS A 17 -13.99 -2.17 -2.65
C HIS A 17 -12.48 -2.47 -2.61
N ALA A 18 -12.06 -3.46 -1.80
CA ALA A 18 -10.67 -3.92 -1.76
C ALA A 18 -10.17 -4.36 -3.14
N ARG A 19 -11.01 -5.08 -3.89
CA ARG A 19 -10.71 -5.47 -5.27
C ARG A 19 -10.52 -4.25 -6.17
N CYS A 20 -11.39 -3.24 -6.12
CA CYS A 20 -11.26 -2.01 -6.91
C CYS A 20 -9.95 -1.28 -6.58
N LEU A 21 -9.61 -1.16 -5.30
CA LEU A 21 -8.37 -0.52 -4.85
C LEU A 21 -7.12 -1.35 -5.20
N ALA A 22 -7.21 -2.69 -5.31
CA ALA A 22 -6.13 -3.51 -5.84
C ALA A 22 -5.87 -3.22 -7.33
N TYR A 23 -6.92 -3.04 -8.13
CA TYR A 23 -6.78 -2.59 -9.52
C TYR A 23 -6.21 -1.17 -9.62
N ALA A 24 -6.60 -0.27 -8.71
CA ALA A 24 -6.01 1.07 -8.64
C ALA A 24 -4.51 1.02 -8.27
N ALA A 25 -4.11 0.12 -7.37
CA ALA A 25 -2.70 -0.12 -7.05
C ALA A 25 -1.90 -0.71 -8.23
N ASP A 26 -2.49 -1.63 -9.02
CA ASP A 26 -1.87 -2.13 -10.26
C ASP A 26 -1.73 -1.01 -11.31
N LEU A 27 -2.73 -0.15 -11.42
CA LEU A 27 -2.71 0.96 -12.37
C LEU A 27 -1.54 1.91 -12.11
N ALA A 28 -1.09 2.07 -10.87
CA ALA A 28 0.06 2.91 -10.53
C ALA A 28 1.39 2.47 -11.16
N TYR A 29 1.48 1.24 -11.70
CA TYR A 29 2.65 0.73 -12.44
C TYR A 29 2.64 1.10 -13.93
N LYS A 30 1.59 1.74 -14.43
CA LYS A 30 1.45 2.11 -15.84
C LYS A 30 1.95 3.54 -16.08
N ASP A 31 2.16 3.88 -17.35
CA ASP A 31 2.47 5.25 -17.75
C ASP A 31 1.28 6.20 -17.52
N GLU A 32 1.55 7.50 -17.53
CA GLU A 32 0.58 8.54 -17.22
C GLU A 32 -0.64 8.51 -18.15
N ASP A 33 -0.44 8.30 -19.45
CA ASP A 33 -1.53 8.27 -20.43
C ASP A 33 -2.47 7.09 -20.15
N ARG A 34 -1.90 5.93 -19.80
CA ARG A 34 -2.65 4.75 -19.41
C ARG A 34 -3.38 4.94 -18.08
N VAL A 35 -2.73 5.57 -17.10
CA VAL A 35 -3.37 5.93 -15.81
C VAL A 35 -4.59 6.79 -16.07
N ARG A 36 -4.43 7.89 -16.81
CA ARG A 36 -5.50 8.84 -17.13
C ARG A 36 -6.65 8.17 -17.88
N ALA A 37 -6.34 7.46 -18.98
CA ALA A 37 -7.36 6.79 -19.78
C ALA A 37 -8.14 5.73 -19.01
N THR A 38 -7.47 4.97 -18.13
CA THR A 38 -8.11 3.92 -17.35
C THR A 38 -8.95 4.51 -16.22
N ALA A 39 -8.44 5.49 -15.48
CA ALA A 39 -9.17 6.15 -14.39
C ALA A 39 -10.42 6.87 -14.93
N ASN A 40 -10.32 7.55 -16.09
CA ASN A 40 -11.50 8.14 -16.76
C ASN A 40 -12.53 7.06 -17.11
N GLY A 41 -12.08 5.89 -17.58
CA GLY A 41 -12.96 4.75 -17.84
C GLY A 41 -13.64 4.18 -16.60
N TRP A 42 -13.13 4.45 -15.40
CA TRP A 42 -13.73 4.12 -14.10
C TRP A 42 -14.64 5.22 -13.53
N GLY A 43 -14.76 6.35 -14.23
CA GLY A 43 -15.62 7.47 -13.82
C GLY A 43 -14.91 8.55 -13.01
N PHE A 44 -13.57 8.58 -13.00
CA PHE A 44 -12.81 9.68 -12.45
C PHE A 44 -12.50 10.69 -13.55
N ASP A 45 -12.92 11.93 -13.38
CA ASP A 45 -12.77 13.01 -14.37
C ASP A 45 -11.53 13.90 -14.10
N ARG A 46 -11.01 13.88 -12.87
CA ARG A 46 -9.79 14.56 -12.46
C ARG A 46 -8.69 13.52 -12.19
N VAL A 47 -7.58 13.60 -12.91
CA VAL A 47 -6.46 12.67 -12.73
C VAL A 47 -5.15 13.44 -12.78
N MET A 48 -4.32 13.28 -11.74
CA MET A 48 -2.99 13.87 -11.64
C MET A 48 -1.96 12.81 -11.27
N SER A 49 -0.88 12.74 -12.05
CA SER A 49 0.25 11.86 -11.80
C SER A 49 1.42 12.63 -11.19
N PHE A 50 2.12 11.97 -10.27
CA PHE A 50 3.32 12.46 -9.62
C PHE A 50 4.48 11.54 -9.95
N ARG A 51 5.58 12.10 -10.41
CA ARG A 51 6.82 11.38 -10.62
C ARG A 51 7.99 12.24 -10.21
N VAL A 52 8.66 11.87 -9.13
CA VAL A 52 9.80 12.61 -8.61
C VAL A 52 11.03 11.72 -8.58
N PRO A 53 12.06 12.02 -9.38
CA PRO A 53 13.29 11.27 -9.41
C PRO A 53 14.08 11.47 -8.11
N HIS A 54 14.80 10.43 -7.70
CA HIS A 54 15.73 10.49 -6.59
C HIS A 54 17.16 10.67 -7.08
N THR A 55 17.97 11.30 -6.23
CA THR A 55 19.41 11.45 -6.48
C THR A 55 20.18 10.31 -5.79
N PRO A 56 21.12 9.64 -6.47
CA PRO A 56 22.00 8.67 -5.84
C PRO A 56 22.70 9.25 -4.59
N PRO A 57 22.97 8.48 -3.55
CA PRO A 57 22.87 7.01 -3.48
C PRO A 57 21.51 6.45 -2.99
N PHE A 58 20.40 7.16 -3.20
CA PHE A 58 19.11 6.66 -2.78
C PHE A 58 18.74 5.41 -3.63
N PRO A 59 18.26 4.31 -3.01
CA PRO A 59 18.11 3.03 -3.71
C PRO A 59 16.93 2.96 -4.71
N LEU A 60 16.04 3.95 -4.69
CA LEU A 60 14.95 4.04 -5.66
C LEU A 60 15.30 5.07 -6.74
N GLN A 61 14.92 4.78 -7.98
CA GLN A 61 15.10 5.71 -9.10
C GLN A 61 14.15 6.91 -8.98
N ASP A 62 12.89 6.67 -8.66
CA ASP A 62 11.87 7.69 -8.46
C ASP A 62 10.78 7.23 -7.47
N THR A 63 9.99 8.19 -7.00
CA THR A 63 8.70 7.92 -6.35
C THR A 63 7.59 8.33 -7.31
N GLN A 64 6.64 7.41 -7.51
CA GLN A 64 5.48 7.63 -8.37
C GLN A 64 4.18 7.38 -7.62
N ALA A 65 3.20 8.24 -7.89
CA ALA A 65 1.84 8.14 -7.39
C ALA A 65 0.87 8.77 -8.38
N TYR A 66 -0.41 8.51 -8.24
CA TYR A 66 -1.45 9.32 -8.89
C TYR A 66 -2.60 9.57 -7.93
N ILE A 67 -3.34 10.65 -8.19
CA ILE A 67 -4.64 10.97 -7.60
C ILE A 67 -5.66 10.90 -8.71
N ALA A 68 -6.75 10.20 -8.46
CA ALA A 68 -7.94 10.19 -9.31
C ALA A 68 -9.14 10.61 -8.48
N ALA A 69 -9.93 11.57 -8.97
CA ALA A 69 -11.07 12.11 -8.26
C ALA A 69 -12.28 12.29 -9.18
N ASN A 70 -13.45 12.23 -8.57
CA ASN A 70 -14.73 12.67 -9.11
C ASN A 70 -15.54 13.41 -8.02
N ASP A 71 -16.81 13.68 -8.26
CA ASP A 71 -17.63 14.40 -7.29
C ASP A 71 -17.88 13.66 -5.96
N ASP A 72 -17.69 12.34 -5.95
CA ASP A 72 -18.03 11.48 -4.80
C ASP A 72 -16.80 11.00 -4.02
N MET A 73 -15.65 10.80 -4.70
CA MET A 73 -14.49 10.21 -4.06
C MET A 73 -13.15 10.63 -4.67
N ILE A 74 -12.11 10.49 -3.85
CA ILE A 74 -10.71 10.68 -4.22
C ILE A 74 -9.94 9.40 -3.89
N VAL A 75 -9.19 8.88 -4.86
CA VAL A 75 -8.29 7.74 -4.69
C VAL A 75 -6.85 8.19 -4.89
N VAL A 76 -6.00 7.94 -3.91
CA VAL A 76 -4.55 8.15 -3.97
C VAL A 76 -3.87 6.80 -4.06
N ALA A 77 -3.16 6.55 -5.14
CA ALA A 77 -2.47 5.28 -5.38
C ALA A 77 -0.97 5.48 -5.57
N PHE A 78 -0.18 4.72 -4.81
CA PHE A 78 1.28 4.74 -4.88
C PHE A 78 1.81 3.52 -5.63
N ARG A 79 2.79 3.75 -6.52
CA ARG A 79 3.54 2.70 -7.17
C ARG A 79 4.53 2.05 -6.20
N GLY A 80 4.62 0.74 -6.25
CA GLY A 80 5.69 -0.01 -5.59
C GLY A 80 6.97 -0.08 -6.43
N THR A 81 7.95 -0.82 -5.91
CA THR A 81 9.21 -1.10 -6.61
C THR A 81 8.96 -2.02 -7.79
N GLN A 82 9.67 -1.80 -8.91
CA GLN A 82 9.64 -2.72 -10.04
C GLN A 82 10.19 -4.10 -9.65
N PRO A 83 9.69 -5.19 -10.25
CA PRO A 83 10.11 -6.54 -9.86
C PRO A 83 11.63 -6.78 -9.93
N GLU A 84 12.29 -6.14 -10.89
CA GLU A 84 13.74 -6.24 -11.10
C GLU A 84 14.52 -5.59 -9.95
N GLU A 85 14.01 -4.48 -9.42
CA GLU A 85 14.63 -3.71 -8.33
C GLU A 85 14.23 -4.24 -6.95
N LEU A 86 13.13 -5.00 -6.87
CA LEU A 86 12.57 -5.49 -5.59
C LEU A 86 13.58 -6.31 -4.81
N ARG A 87 14.35 -7.16 -5.49
CA ARG A 87 15.36 -8.00 -4.87
C ARG A 87 16.51 -7.18 -4.27
N ASP A 88 17.02 -6.20 -5.02
CA ASP A 88 18.09 -5.33 -4.57
C ASP A 88 17.61 -4.53 -3.36
N TRP A 89 16.39 -3.99 -3.44
CA TRP A 89 15.77 -3.28 -2.32
C TRP A 89 15.57 -4.18 -1.08
N LEU A 90 15.17 -5.44 -1.26
CA LEU A 90 15.01 -6.40 -0.14
C LEU A 90 16.36 -6.78 0.49
N SER A 91 17.44 -6.87 -0.31
CA SER A 91 18.78 -7.16 0.18
C SER A 91 19.46 -5.95 0.85
N ASP A 92 19.18 -4.74 0.33
CA ASP A 92 19.73 -3.47 0.84
C ASP A 92 18.90 -2.86 1.99
N ALA A 93 17.91 -3.57 2.49
CA ALA A 93 17.03 -3.09 3.55
C ALA A 93 17.81 -2.69 4.83
N ASN A 94 18.63 -1.65 4.68
CA ASN A 94 19.23 -0.90 5.78
C ASN A 94 18.09 -0.36 6.64
N THR A 95 17.80 -1.08 7.70
CA THR A 95 16.67 -0.90 8.61
C THR A 95 16.87 0.31 9.52
N LEU A 96 17.25 1.45 8.94
CA LEU A 96 17.39 2.69 9.70
C LEU A 96 16.02 3.27 9.99
N LEU A 97 15.79 3.55 11.26
CA LEU A 97 14.64 4.29 11.72
C LEU A 97 14.95 5.79 11.69
N ALA A 98 13.99 6.59 11.25
CA ALA A 98 14.00 8.04 11.33
C ALA A 98 12.82 8.52 12.19
N PRO A 99 12.97 9.64 12.94
CA PRO A 99 11.85 10.25 13.64
C PRO A 99 10.73 10.61 12.65
N TYR A 100 9.49 10.37 13.06
CA TYR A 100 8.35 10.78 12.28
C TYR A 100 7.95 12.22 12.63
N ALA A 101 8.09 13.13 11.67
CA ALA A 101 7.92 14.56 11.91
C ALA A 101 6.47 14.98 12.26
N ALA A 102 5.48 14.30 11.68
CA ALA A 102 4.06 14.63 11.88
C ALA A 102 3.42 13.92 13.08
N GLY A 103 4.18 13.11 13.84
CA GLY A 103 3.60 12.33 14.93
C GLY A 103 4.62 11.82 15.93
N THR A 104 4.20 10.85 16.73
CA THR A 104 5.07 10.18 17.70
C THR A 104 5.65 8.90 17.14
N GLY A 105 6.94 8.63 17.43
CA GLY A 105 7.61 7.39 17.06
C GLY A 105 8.52 7.54 15.85
N MET A 106 8.85 6.39 15.26
CA MET A 106 9.86 6.30 14.21
C MET A 106 9.36 5.48 13.04
N ILE A 107 9.83 5.81 11.84
CA ILE A 107 9.50 5.11 10.60
C ILE A 107 10.77 4.63 9.89
N HIS A 108 10.61 3.73 8.94
CA HIS A 108 11.67 3.33 8.04
C HIS A 108 12.15 4.54 7.22
N SER A 109 13.42 4.90 7.35
CA SER A 109 13.98 6.13 6.75
C SER A 109 13.86 6.18 5.23
N GLY A 110 13.98 5.03 4.56
CA GLY A 110 13.83 4.94 3.11
C GLY A 110 12.39 5.25 2.66
N PHE A 111 11.38 4.73 3.36
CA PHE A 111 9.97 5.04 3.05
C PHE A 111 9.64 6.50 3.34
N TYR A 112 10.17 7.04 4.44
CA TYR A 112 9.99 8.45 4.77
C TYR A 112 10.54 9.37 3.67
N ARG A 113 11.79 9.15 3.25
CA ARG A 113 12.42 9.93 2.18
C ARG A 113 11.70 9.79 0.84
N ALA A 114 11.20 8.58 0.52
CA ALA A 114 10.43 8.36 -0.70
C ALA A 114 9.09 9.14 -0.67
N LEU A 115 8.42 9.21 0.48
CA LEU A 115 7.17 9.97 0.63
C LEU A 115 7.41 11.48 0.61
N GLU A 116 8.46 11.97 1.28
CA GLU A 116 8.76 13.39 1.44
C GLU A 116 8.78 14.17 0.12
N VAL A 117 9.27 13.54 -0.95
CA VAL A 117 9.42 14.22 -2.24
C VAL A 117 8.10 14.42 -2.99
N VAL A 118 7.08 13.61 -2.72
CA VAL A 118 5.77 13.71 -3.40
C VAL A 118 4.66 14.27 -2.50
N HIS A 119 4.78 14.11 -1.18
CA HIS A 119 3.73 14.46 -0.23
C HIS A 119 3.27 15.93 -0.31
N PRO A 120 4.16 16.94 -0.41
CA PRO A 120 3.71 18.33 -0.44
C PRO A 120 2.86 18.68 -1.67
N ALA A 121 3.17 18.08 -2.83
CA ALA A 121 2.38 18.29 -4.05
C ALA A 121 1.05 17.52 -3.97
N MET A 122 1.09 16.28 -3.46
CA MET A 122 -0.10 15.47 -3.22
C MET A 122 -1.07 16.15 -2.25
N LEU A 123 -0.57 16.67 -1.12
CA LEU A 123 -1.42 17.34 -0.11
C LEU A 123 -2.13 18.55 -0.70
N ARG A 124 -1.42 19.42 -1.43
CA ARG A 124 -2.03 20.56 -2.13
C ARG A 124 -3.15 20.14 -3.09
N THR A 125 -2.93 19.05 -3.83
CA THR A 125 -3.97 18.53 -4.74
C THR A 125 -5.17 17.98 -3.96
N LEU A 126 -4.97 17.33 -2.82
CA LEU A 126 -6.06 16.87 -1.95
C LEU A 126 -6.85 18.04 -1.37
N GLU A 127 -6.19 19.08 -0.87
CA GLU A 127 -6.81 20.30 -0.36
C GLU A 127 -7.64 21.02 -1.44
N GLU A 128 -7.11 21.07 -2.66
CA GLU A 128 -7.80 21.69 -3.80
C GLU A 128 -9.01 20.87 -4.28
N TRP A 129 -8.88 19.52 -4.32
CA TRP A 129 -9.87 18.66 -4.96
C TRP A 129 -10.94 18.12 -4.01
N ARG A 130 -10.69 18.12 -2.69
CA ARG A 130 -11.69 17.73 -1.69
C ARG A 130 -12.62 18.92 -1.36
N ASP A 131 -13.31 19.39 -2.36
CA ASP A 131 -14.14 20.60 -2.35
C ASP A 131 -15.61 20.32 -2.04
N ASN A 132 -16.05 19.07 -2.06
CA ASN A 132 -17.45 18.65 -1.90
C ASN A 132 -17.61 17.49 -0.88
N GLY A 133 -16.69 17.33 0.05
CA GLY A 133 -16.76 16.29 1.08
C GLY A 133 -16.56 14.87 0.53
N GLN A 134 -15.86 14.72 -0.61
CA GLN A 134 -15.54 13.45 -1.22
C GLN A 134 -14.90 12.49 -0.21
N SER A 135 -15.25 11.22 -0.31
CA SER A 135 -14.55 10.17 0.44
C SER A 135 -13.10 10.02 -0.04
N LEU A 136 -12.17 9.79 0.89
CA LEU A 136 -10.72 9.77 0.64
C LEU A 136 -10.16 8.38 0.87
N TRP A 137 -9.49 7.83 -0.16
CA TRP A 137 -8.98 6.47 -0.17
C TRP A 137 -7.52 6.43 -0.55
N PHE A 138 -6.72 5.66 0.21
CA PHE A 138 -5.31 5.42 -0.09
C PHE A 138 -5.08 3.96 -0.42
N THR A 139 -4.24 3.71 -1.43
CA THR A 139 -3.91 2.34 -1.83
C THR A 139 -2.49 2.24 -2.39
N GLY A 140 -1.96 1.02 -2.38
CA GLY A 140 -0.67 0.71 -2.96
C GLY A 140 -0.26 -0.74 -2.73
N HIS A 141 0.64 -1.19 -3.57
CA HIS A 141 1.23 -2.53 -3.53
C HIS A 141 2.71 -2.44 -3.17
N SER A 142 3.22 -3.40 -2.37
CA SER A 142 4.64 -3.45 -2.01
C SER A 142 5.11 -2.18 -1.30
N LEU A 143 6.21 -1.57 -1.74
CA LEU A 143 6.65 -0.24 -1.30
C LEU A 143 5.51 0.79 -1.38
N GLY A 144 4.71 0.76 -2.46
CA GLY A 144 3.56 1.66 -2.61
C GLY A 144 2.53 1.51 -1.49
N GLY A 145 2.37 0.30 -0.95
CA GLY A 145 1.54 0.06 0.23
C GLY A 145 2.09 0.73 1.50
N ALA A 146 3.41 0.71 1.68
CA ALA A 146 4.06 1.44 2.78
C ALA A 146 3.87 2.96 2.63
N LEU A 147 4.03 3.49 1.40
CA LEU A 147 3.83 4.91 1.11
C LEU A 147 2.37 5.34 1.29
N ALA A 148 1.42 4.53 0.87
CA ALA A 148 -0.02 4.78 1.05
C ALA A 148 -0.40 4.87 2.54
N MET A 149 0.08 3.93 3.36
CA MET A 149 -0.10 3.95 4.81
C MET A 149 0.51 5.21 5.43
N LEU A 150 1.76 5.53 5.08
CA LEU A 150 2.46 6.69 5.65
C LEU A 150 1.85 8.02 5.16
N ALA A 151 1.41 8.10 3.91
CA ALA A 151 0.72 9.27 3.38
C ALA A 151 -0.59 9.53 4.11
N ALA A 152 -1.42 8.50 4.29
CA ALA A 152 -2.67 8.63 5.06
C ALA A 152 -2.40 9.07 6.50
N ALA A 153 -1.39 8.48 7.17
CA ALA A 153 -0.98 8.88 8.51
C ALA A 153 -0.55 10.35 8.57
N ARG A 154 0.32 10.76 7.65
CA ARG A 154 0.86 12.11 7.62
C ARG A 154 -0.23 13.15 7.35
N THR A 155 -1.06 12.90 6.35
CA THR A 155 -2.19 13.76 6.00
C THR A 155 -3.11 13.96 7.22
N TYR A 156 -3.47 12.89 7.92
CA TYR A 156 -4.31 12.96 9.11
C TYR A 156 -3.65 13.68 10.29
N PHE A 157 -2.36 13.40 10.58
CA PHE A 157 -1.70 14.03 11.72
C PHE A 157 -1.35 15.50 11.47
N GLU A 158 -1.19 15.92 10.22
CA GLU A 158 -1.03 17.34 9.83
C GLU A 158 -2.40 18.05 9.81
N ASP A 159 -3.44 17.41 9.25
CA ASP A 159 -4.82 17.92 9.24
C ASP A 159 -5.82 16.79 9.53
N PRO A 160 -6.36 16.69 10.77
CA PRO A 160 -7.33 15.65 11.13
C PRO A 160 -8.65 15.69 10.32
N THR A 161 -8.97 16.77 9.63
CA THR A 161 -10.16 16.85 8.77
C THR A 161 -9.98 16.00 7.50
N LEU A 162 -8.74 15.67 7.15
CA LEU A 162 -8.37 14.83 6.03
C LEU A 162 -8.20 13.35 6.43
N LEU A 163 -8.88 12.88 7.49
CA LEU A 163 -8.89 11.46 7.82
C LEU A 163 -9.42 10.64 6.66
N ALA A 164 -8.63 9.67 6.20
CA ALA A 164 -9.04 8.77 5.12
C ALA A 164 -10.25 7.91 5.54
N ASP A 165 -11.18 7.72 4.61
CA ASP A 165 -12.30 6.79 4.74
C ASP A 165 -11.83 5.34 4.67
N GLY A 166 -10.74 5.08 3.94
CA GLY A 166 -10.07 3.80 3.99
C GLY A 166 -8.67 3.78 3.38
N VAL A 167 -7.87 2.84 3.90
CA VAL A 167 -6.52 2.55 3.42
C VAL A 167 -6.43 1.05 3.14
N TYR A 168 -6.19 0.67 1.90
CA TYR A 168 -6.11 -0.72 1.49
C TYR A 168 -4.77 -0.99 0.83
N THR A 169 -4.01 -1.92 1.38
CA THR A 169 -2.65 -2.21 0.90
C THR A 169 -2.43 -3.68 0.61
N PHE A 170 -1.56 -3.98 -0.34
CA PHE A 170 -1.31 -5.32 -0.85
C PHE A 170 0.18 -5.63 -0.77
N GLY A 171 0.57 -6.70 -0.08
CA GLY A 171 1.98 -7.06 0.09
C GLY A 171 2.82 -5.98 0.79
N GLN A 172 2.22 -5.18 1.66
CA GLN A 172 2.89 -4.08 2.34
C GLN A 172 3.95 -4.57 3.32
N PRO A 173 5.19 -4.05 3.27
CA PRO A 173 6.20 -4.31 4.30
C PRO A 173 5.87 -3.61 5.62
N ARG A 174 6.57 -3.97 6.71
CA ARG A 174 6.49 -3.21 7.97
C ARG A 174 7.10 -1.83 7.81
N THR A 175 6.43 -0.81 8.29
CA THR A 175 6.77 0.60 7.98
C THR A 175 7.33 1.37 9.16
N CYS A 176 6.96 1.03 10.39
CA CYS A 176 7.20 1.87 11.55
C CYS A 176 7.48 1.08 12.84
N CYS A 177 7.94 1.78 13.85
CA CYS A 177 8.13 1.24 15.18
C CYS A 177 6.80 0.93 15.87
N PRO A 178 6.80 0.12 16.96
CA PRO A 178 5.58 -0.25 17.68
C PRO A 178 4.78 0.96 18.21
N GLN A 179 5.46 2.05 18.57
CA GLN A 179 4.80 3.25 19.11
C GLN A 179 3.94 3.95 18.05
N LEU A 180 4.51 4.20 16.86
CA LEU A 180 3.75 4.79 15.75
C LEU A 180 2.66 3.84 15.25
N ALA A 181 2.93 2.52 15.22
CA ALA A 181 1.92 1.53 14.86
C ALA A 181 0.70 1.58 15.77
N ALA A 182 0.90 1.74 17.10
CA ALA A 182 -0.21 1.86 18.04
C ALA A 182 -1.03 3.15 17.84
N ALA A 183 -0.36 4.28 17.59
CA ALA A 183 -1.05 5.54 17.28
C ALA A 183 -1.84 5.47 15.97
N TYR A 184 -1.28 4.81 14.96
CA TYR A 184 -1.96 4.56 13.70
C TYR A 184 -3.17 3.65 13.87
N ASP A 185 -3.03 2.54 14.60
CA ASP A 185 -4.11 1.58 14.84
C ASP A 185 -5.30 2.23 15.57
N GLU A 186 -5.04 3.18 16.45
CA GLU A 186 -6.10 3.96 17.12
C GLU A 186 -6.81 4.90 16.13
N ALA A 187 -6.06 5.68 15.36
CA ALA A 187 -6.60 6.68 14.44
C ALA A 187 -7.36 6.05 13.25
N PHE A 188 -6.85 4.93 12.73
CA PHE A 188 -7.40 4.25 11.53
C PHE A 188 -8.16 2.97 11.86
N LYS A 189 -8.66 2.82 13.08
CA LYS A 189 -9.43 1.66 13.50
C LYS A 189 -10.64 1.43 12.59
N GLY A 190 -10.74 0.22 12.01
CA GLY A 190 -11.81 -0.14 11.06
C GLY A 190 -11.72 0.53 9.68
N ARG A 191 -10.62 1.26 9.40
CA ARG A 191 -10.40 1.96 8.12
C ARG A 191 -9.20 1.45 7.35
N MET A 192 -8.28 0.74 8.00
CA MET A 192 -7.09 0.20 7.34
C MET A 192 -7.14 -1.32 7.26
N PHE A 193 -6.90 -1.85 6.05
CA PHE A 193 -6.88 -3.28 5.76
C PHE A 193 -5.66 -3.63 4.91
N ARG A 194 -4.89 -4.58 5.41
CA ARG A 194 -3.63 -4.99 4.83
C ARG A 194 -3.74 -6.43 4.31
N PHE A 195 -3.64 -6.60 3.00
CA PHE A 195 -3.72 -7.90 2.36
C PHE A 195 -2.34 -8.56 2.23
N VAL A 196 -2.30 -9.83 2.58
CA VAL A 196 -1.12 -10.69 2.47
C VAL A 196 -1.51 -11.93 1.66
N ASN A 197 -0.69 -12.29 0.70
CA ASN A 197 -0.95 -13.43 -0.17
C ASN A 197 0.01 -14.58 0.15
N ASN A 198 -0.53 -15.67 0.66
CA ASN A 198 0.14 -16.95 0.90
C ASN A 198 1.58 -16.81 1.45
N ASN A 199 2.59 -17.14 0.65
CA ASN A 199 4.00 -17.09 1.03
C ASN A 199 4.69 -15.77 0.69
N ASP A 200 3.95 -14.69 0.41
CA ASP A 200 4.53 -13.38 0.14
C ASP A 200 5.54 -13.00 1.24
N VAL A 201 6.80 -12.84 0.84
CA VAL A 201 7.91 -12.56 1.77
C VAL A 201 8.00 -11.10 2.19
N VAL A 202 7.51 -10.18 1.37
CA VAL A 202 7.67 -8.73 1.59
C VAL A 202 6.98 -8.24 2.88
N PRO A 203 5.77 -8.70 3.25
CA PRO A 203 5.18 -8.34 4.52
C PRO A 203 5.98 -8.78 5.76
N GLN A 204 6.93 -9.71 5.59
CA GLN A 204 7.78 -10.14 6.70
C GLN A 204 8.96 -9.19 6.96
N LEU A 205 9.20 -8.24 6.06
CA LEU A 205 10.31 -7.30 6.10
C LEU A 205 9.84 -5.86 6.44
N PRO A 206 10.68 -5.05 7.07
CA PRO A 206 11.85 -5.43 7.87
C PRO A 206 11.44 -6.27 9.09
N PRO A 207 12.39 -7.00 9.75
CA PRO A 207 12.03 -7.95 10.80
C PRO A 207 11.51 -7.28 12.09
N ALA A 208 10.61 -8.00 12.78
CA ALA A 208 10.26 -7.65 14.16
C ALA A 208 11.47 -7.94 15.11
N PRO A 209 11.54 -7.32 16.31
CA PRO A 209 10.51 -6.46 16.92
C PRO A 209 10.65 -4.95 16.61
N LEU A 210 11.72 -4.56 15.91
CA LEU A 210 12.02 -3.14 15.65
C LEU A 210 10.93 -2.48 14.80
N PHE A 211 10.39 -3.24 13.84
CA PHE A 211 9.29 -2.81 12.99
C PHE A 211 8.03 -3.61 13.28
N ARG A 212 6.87 -2.95 13.18
CA ARG A 212 5.57 -3.55 13.40
C ARG A 212 4.64 -3.22 12.24
N HIS A 213 3.73 -4.15 11.94
CA HIS A 213 2.58 -3.87 11.10
C HIS A 213 1.54 -3.05 11.84
N VAL A 214 0.80 -2.29 11.05
CA VAL A 214 -0.43 -1.59 11.45
C VAL A 214 -1.65 -2.36 10.95
N ALA A 215 -2.80 -2.11 11.54
CA ALA A 215 -4.11 -2.47 11.03
C ALA A 215 -4.48 -3.96 10.99
N GLU A 216 -5.64 -4.21 10.40
CA GLU A 216 -6.20 -5.54 10.28
C GLU A 216 -5.61 -6.30 9.10
N GLU A 217 -5.13 -7.51 9.34
CA GLU A 217 -4.67 -8.40 8.29
C GLU A 217 -5.85 -9.09 7.61
N ARG A 218 -5.77 -9.19 6.28
CA ARG A 218 -6.59 -10.04 5.44
C ARG A 218 -5.66 -10.95 4.64
N TYR A 219 -5.83 -12.25 4.75
CA TYR A 219 -4.88 -13.24 4.25
C TYR A 219 -5.50 -14.13 3.17
N PHE A 220 -4.85 -14.25 2.03
CA PHE A 220 -5.17 -15.26 1.03
C PHE A 220 -4.36 -16.54 1.30
N ASP A 221 -5.05 -17.65 1.56
CA ASP A 221 -4.39 -18.94 1.79
C ASP A 221 -3.83 -19.53 0.47
N ALA A 222 -3.08 -20.64 0.56
CA ALA A 222 -2.47 -21.31 -0.61
C ALA A 222 -3.47 -21.74 -1.69
N LYS A 223 -4.78 -21.69 -1.42
CA LYS A 223 -5.85 -21.95 -2.38
C LYS A 223 -6.52 -20.65 -2.86
N GLY A 224 -5.93 -19.48 -2.55
CA GLY A 224 -6.47 -18.18 -2.89
C GLY A 224 -7.73 -17.78 -2.11
N ARG A 225 -8.10 -18.50 -1.04
CA ARG A 225 -9.30 -18.18 -0.25
C ARG A 225 -8.99 -17.12 0.78
N LEU A 226 -9.82 -16.10 0.85
CA LEU A 226 -9.67 -15.02 1.82
C LEU A 226 -9.97 -15.50 3.25
N ARG A 227 -9.09 -15.12 4.18
CA ARG A 227 -9.15 -15.36 5.62
C ARG A 227 -8.98 -14.05 6.36
N GLU A 228 -9.61 -13.93 7.53
CA GLU A 228 -9.44 -12.74 8.38
C GLU A 228 -8.01 -12.58 8.90
N LYS A 229 -7.33 -13.70 9.16
CA LYS A 229 -5.91 -13.73 9.61
C LYS A 229 -5.23 -15.00 9.13
N MET A 230 -3.91 -14.93 9.03
CA MET A 230 -3.08 -16.13 8.87
C MET A 230 -3.29 -17.06 10.07
N SER A 231 -3.44 -18.38 9.82
CA SER A 231 -3.57 -19.35 10.91
C SER A 231 -2.25 -19.44 11.70
N LEU A 232 -2.34 -19.74 13.01
CA LEU A 232 -1.15 -19.92 13.85
C LEU A 232 -0.19 -21.00 13.31
N ALA A 233 -0.73 -22.05 12.68
CA ALA A 233 0.07 -23.10 12.03
C ALA A 233 0.77 -22.58 10.77
N GLY A 234 0.13 -21.73 9.95
CA GLY A 234 0.75 -21.04 8.82
C GLY A 234 1.88 -20.12 9.27
N GLY A 235 1.64 -19.29 10.29
CA GLY A 235 2.66 -18.41 10.85
C GLY A 235 3.87 -19.12 11.46
N LEU A 236 3.72 -20.35 11.94
CA LEU A 236 4.85 -21.17 12.42
C LEU A 236 5.64 -21.77 11.27
N ALA A 237 4.97 -22.24 10.23
CA ALA A 237 5.59 -22.74 9.00
C ALA A 237 6.38 -21.62 8.31
N ASP A 238 5.83 -20.41 8.21
CA ASP A 238 6.50 -19.24 7.62
C ASP A 238 7.73 -18.81 8.45
N ARG A 239 7.66 -18.86 9.79
CA ARG A 239 8.83 -18.61 10.67
C ARG A 239 9.94 -19.63 10.51
N LEU A 240 9.60 -20.86 10.21
CA LEU A 240 10.58 -21.94 9.94
C LEU A 240 11.16 -21.83 8.52
N MET A 241 10.34 -21.46 7.52
CA MET A 241 10.77 -21.25 6.14
C MET A 241 11.52 -19.93 5.95
N GLY A 242 11.22 -18.87 6.71
CA GLY A 242 11.94 -17.59 6.68
C GLY A 242 13.43 -17.67 7.08
N ARG A 243 13.92 -18.88 7.39
CA ARG A 243 15.35 -19.18 7.60
C ARG A 243 16.05 -19.73 6.37
N THR A 244 15.34 -19.97 5.27
CA THR A 244 15.95 -20.47 4.04
C THR A 244 16.16 -19.32 3.05
N THR A 245 17.40 -19.15 2.60
CA THR A 245 17.85 -18.20 1.58
C THR A 245 17.12 -18.37 0.24
N ASP A 246 16.38 -19.47 0.08
CA ASP A 246 15.65 -19.80 -1.15
C ASP A 246 14.34 -19.02 -1.35
N LEU A 247 13.79 -18.38 -0.31
CA LEU A 247 12.57 -17.56 -0.43
C LEU A 247 12.76 -16.32 -1.31
N LEU A 248 14.00 -15.82 -1.40
CA LEU A 248 14.39 -14.70 -2.26
C LEU A 248 14.98 -15.17 -3.60
N ALA A 249 15.01 -16.49 -3.86
CA ALA A 249 15.53 -17.02 -5.12
C ALA A 249 14.66 -16.55 -6.31
N PRO A 250 15.27 -16.30 -7.48
CA PRO A 250 14.53 -15.99 -8.71
C PRO A 250 13.51 -17.08 -9.01
N GLY A 251 12.23 -16.73 -9.08
CA GLY A 251 11.14 -17.69 -9.32
C GLY A 251 10.68 -18.47 -8.09
N GLY A 252 11.18 -18.15 -6.89
CA GLY A 252 10.66 -18.67 -5.62
C GLY A 252 9.21 -18.28 -5.38
N ASP A 253 8.45 -19.14 -4.70
CA ASP A 253 7.02 -18.95 -4.44
C ASP A 253 6.76 -17.61 -3.71
N GLY A 254 7.64 -17.19 -2.80
CA GLY A 254 7.48 -15.95 -2.03
C GLY A 254 7.53 -14.67 -2.87
N ILE A 255 8.35 -14.63 -3.93
CA ILE A 255 8.38 -13.49 -4.86
C ILE A 255 7.20 -13.54 -5.83
N ARG A 256 6.84 -14.74 -6.32
CA ARG A 256 5.68 -14.91 -7.21
C ARG A 256 4.38 -14.51 -6.52
N ASP A 257 4.21 -14.91 -5.26
CA ASP A 257 3.03 -14.60 -4.46
C ASP A 257 2.96 -13.09 -4.12
N HIS A 258 4.10 -12.38 -4.19
CA HIS A 258 4.17 -10.93 -4.00
C HIS A 258 3.64 -10.12 -5.17
N PHE A 259 3.69 -10.62 -6.41
CA PHE A 259 3.23 -9.81 -7.56
C PHE A 259 1.78 -9.39 -7.41
N ILE A 260 1.47 -8.13 -7.76
CA ILE A 260 0.09 -7.59 -7.67
C ILE A 260 -0.90 -8.43 -8.49
N GLN A 261 -0.47 -9.03 -9.60
CA GLN A 261 -1.29 -9.92 -10.42
C GLN A 261 -1.76 -11.16 -9.65
N SER A 262 -0.95 -11.68 -8.71
CA SER A 262 -1.35 -12.80 -7.84
C SER A 262 -2.45 -12.39 -6.87
N TYR A 263 -2.38 -11.18 -6.33
CA TYR A 263 -3.46 -10.60 -5.52
C TYR A 263 -4.74 -10.41 -6.32
N LEU A 264 -4.65 -9.82 -7.53
CA LEU A 264 -5.80 -9.60 -8.41
C LEU A 264 -6.49 -10.91 -8.80
N ALA A 265 -5.72 -11.96 -9.12
CA ALA A 265 -6.27 -13.28 -9.44
C ALA A 265 -7.08 -13.85 -8.26
N ASN A 266 -6.58 -13.68 -7.02
CA ASN A 266 -7.30 -14.10 -5.82
C ASN A 266 -8.56 -13.26 -5.56
N PHE A 267 -8.51 -11.94 -5.75
CA PHE A 267 -9.70 -11.09 -5.66
C PHE A 267 -10.75 -11.50 -6.68
N ASP A 268 -10.37 -11.73 -7.93
CA ASP A 268 -11.30 -12.15 -9.00
C ASP A 268 -11.91 -13.52 -8.73
N ALA A 269 -11.17 -14.44 -8.11
CA ALA A 269 -11.68 -15.75 -7.71
C ALA A 269 -12.68 -15.67 -6.54
N ASN A 270 -12.50 -14.75 -5.61
CA ASN A 270 -13.37 -14.57 -4.44
C ASN A 270 -14.58 -13.64 -4.71
N ALA A 271 -14.61 -12.93 -5.83
CA ALA A 271 -15.72 -12.07 -6.24
C ALA A 271 -16.81 -12.78 -7.07
N ARG A 272 -16.60 -14.07 -7.36
CA ARG A 272 -17.56 -14.93 -8.06
C ARG A 272 -18.46 -15.66 -7.07
#